data_56d5121cdff49c70b47839476a3b6bf4
#
_entry.id   56d5121cdff49c70b47839476a3b6bf4
#
_cell.length_a   1.000
_cell.length_b   1.000
_cell.length_c   1.000
_cell.angle_alpha   90.00
_cell.angle_beta   90.00
_cell.angle_gamma   90.00
#
_symmetry.space_group_name_H-M   'P 1'
#
loop_
_entity.id
_entity.type
_entity.pdbx_description
1 polymer ?
#
loop_
_entity_poly.entity_id
_entity_poly.type
_entity_poly.pdbx_seq_one_letter_code
_entity_poly.pdbx_strand_id
1 'polypeptide(L)'
;MLRYYLKRIILWVFRMGYSRGFGVQSPSAYSFLRYVVNEHYPYYAYQNLKDESGDVSPLITKLSRFYFRMANFSQSKFWYDYKACNDIYQKYVVAGCKSTSFVSFDEIDSIDTFQIARMSLYGDYQKVYNHLASIANNDSLLIIENIKRDKITRKFWKQVVKDNRTFVTYDLYYCGVVFFDSNKCKCNYMVNF
;
A
#
# COMPACT_ATOMS: atom_id res chain seq x y z
N MET A 1 -16.72 6.01 -14.86
CA MET A 1 -15.47 5.54 -15.51
C MET A 1 -14.65 6.68 -16.12
N LEU A 2 -15.19 7.51 -17.01
CA LEU A 2 -14.46 8.60 -17.71
C LEU A 2 -13.69 9.53 -16.76
N ARG A 3 -14.33 9.98 -15.67
CA ARG A 3 -13.71 10.86 -14.65
C ARG A 3 -12.45 10.25 -14.00
N TYR A 4 -12.43 8.93 -13.81
CA TYR A 4 -11.25 8.23 -13.27
C TYR A 4 -10.08 8.28 -14.26
N TYR A 5 -10.34 7.98 -15.53
CA TYR A 5 -9.30 7.97 -16.56
C TYR A 5 -8.74 9.36 -16.84
N LEU A 6 -9.59 10.39 -16.91
CA LEU A 6 -9.14 11.79 -17.03
C LEU A 6 -8.24 12.20 -15.85
N LYS A 7 -8.66 11.92 -14.62
CA LYS A 7 -7.85 12.17 -13.44
C LYS A 7 -6.51 11.42 -13.49
N ARG A 8 -6.52 10.18 -13.96
CA ARG A 8 -5.32 9.35 -14.10
C ARG A 8 -4.33 9.93 -15.12
N ILE A 9 -4.82 10.40 -16.28
CA ILE A 9 -3.97 11.05 -17.31
C ILE A 9 -3.33 12.31 -16.73
N ILE A 10 -4.10 13.18 -16.09
CA ILE A 10 -3.61 14.40 -15.45
C ILE A 10 -2.52 14.06 -14.42
N LEU A 11 -2.78 13.10 -13.55
CA LEU A 11 -1.82 12.67 -12.54
C LEU A 11 -0.56 12.08 -13.16
N TRP A 12 -0.70 11.31 -14.23
CA TRP A 12 0.43 10.72 -14.95
C TRP A 12 1.34 11.79 -15.52
N VAL A 13 0.78 12.82 -16.15
CA VAL A 13 1.55 13.98 -16.67
C VAL A 13 2.30 14.69 -15.53
N PHE A 14 1.61 15.03 -14.43
CA PHE A 14 2.24 15.72 -13.29
C PHE A 14 3.30 14.88 -12.56
N ARG A 15 3.24 13.57 -12.67
CA ARG A 15 4.18 12.64 -12.01
C ARG A 15 5.12 11.92 -12.98
N MET A 16 5.17 12.34 -14.24
CA MET A 16 5.97 11.67 -15.27
C MET A 16 7.46 11.61 -14.90
N GLY A 17 8.01 12.66 -14.27
CA GLY A 17 9.38 12.70 -13.76
C GLY A 17 9.68 11.75 -12.59
N TYR A 18 8.64 11.17 -11.96
CA TYR A 18 8.77 10.27 -10.82
C TYR A 18 8.42 8.82 -11.18
N SER A 19 8.44 8.47 -12.45
CA SER A 19 8.07 7.13 -12.89
C SER A 19 9.24 6.15 -12.86
N ARG A 20 8.92 4.87 -12.64
CA ARG A 20 9.83 3.73 -12.83
C ARG A 20 11.14 3.75 -12.04
N GLY A 21 11.19 4.46 -10.91
CA GLY A 21 12.38 4.50 -10.06
C GLY A 21 13.51 5.38 -10.61
N PHE A 22 13.24 6.28 -11.56
CA PHE A 22 14.21 7.27 -12.00
C PHE A 22 14.64 8.13 -10.81
N GLY A 23 15.96 8.29 -10.63
CA GLY A 23 16.55 9.01 -9.48
C GLY A 23 16.59 8.22 -8.16
N VAL A 24 16.15 6.95 -8.13
CA VAL A 24 16.27 6.09 -6.95
C VAL A 24 17.64 5.42 -6.92
N GLN A 25 18.48 5.83 -5.97
CA GLN A 25 19.87 5.33 -5.87
C GLN A 25 19.96 4.02 -5.06
N SER A 26 19.00 3.76 -4.16
CA SER A 26 18.99 2.54 -3.34
C SER A 26 18.58 1.32 -4.17
N PRO A 27 19.41 0.26 -4.27
CA PRO A 27 19.08 -0.96 -5.00
C PRO A 27 17.79 -1.64 -4.50
N SER A 28 17.58 -1.68 -3.18
CA SER A 28 16.38 -2.27 -2.59
C SER A 28 15.13 -1.45 -2.90
N ALA A 29 15.22 -0.13 -2.84
CA ALA A 29 14.11 0.76 -3.20
C ALA A 29 13.80 0.66 -4.71
N TYR A 30 14.82 0.58 -5.56
CA TYR A 30 14.63 0.38 -6.99
C TYR A 30 13.96 -0.96 -7.31
N SER A 31 14.42 -2.05 -6.68
CA SER A 31 13.82 -3.38 -6.83
C SER A 31 12.35 -3.40 -6.41
N PHE A 32 12.03 -2.79 -5.26
CA PHE A 32 10.65 -2.66 -4.80
C PHE A 32 9.77 -1.91 -5.82
N LEU A 33 10.25 -0.76 -6.32
CA LEU A 33 9.52 0.02 -7.31
C LEU A 33 9.31 -0.73 -8.62
N ARG A 34 10.34 -1.44 -9.09
CA ARG A 34 10.29 -2.14 -10.38
C ARG A 34 9.43 -3.40 -10.31
N TYR A 35 9.62 -4.23 -9.28
CA TYR A 35 9.06 -5.58 -9.24
C TYR A 35 7.79 -5.70 -8.39
N VAL A 36 7.44 -4.66 -7.62
CA VAL A 36 6.21 -4.66 -6.81
C VAL A 36 5.27 -3.55 -7.25
N VAL A 37 5.74 -2.30 -7.27
CA VAL A 37 4.87 -1.16 -7.57
C VAL A 37 4.52 -1.08 -9.06
N ASN A 38 5.53 -1.10 -9.94
CA ASN A 38 5.38 -0.92 -11.39
C ASN A 38 5.40 -2.24 -12.17
N GLU A 39 5.19 -3.36 -11.50
CA GLU A 39 5.08 -4.66 -12.14
C GLU A 39 3.81 -4.75 -12.99
N HIS A 40 3.96 -5.14 -14.25
CA HIS A 40 2.87 -5.28 -15.22
C HIS A 40 2.70 -6.72 -15.71
N TYR A 41 3.34 -7.68 -15.05
CA TYR A 41 3.22 -9.08 -15.44
C TYR A 41 1.76 -9.55 -15.37
N PRO A 42 1.24 -10.20 -16.43
CA PRO A 42 -0.12 -10.70 -16.45
C PRO A 42 -0.21 -12.02 -15.68
N TYR A 43 -0.27 -11.95 -14.37
CA TYR A 43 -0.43 -13.15 -13.54
C TYR A 43 -1.72 -13.90 -13.91
N TYR A 44 -1.63 -15.21 -14.05
CA TYR A 44 -2.78 -16.07 -14.41
C TYR A 44 -3.96 -15.90 -13.45
N ALA A 45 -3.68 -15.70 -12.16
CA ALA A 45 -4.71 -15.45 -11.15
C ALA A 45 -5.56 -14.20 -11.41
N TYR A 46 -5.05 -13.20 -12.15
CA TYR A 46 -5.77 -11.94 -12.34
C TYR A 46 -7.05 -12.08 -13.14
N GLN A 47 -7.10 -13.01 -14.11
CA GLN A 47 -8.33 -13.23 -14.90
C GLN A 47 -9.40 -13.87 -14.03
N ASN A 48 -9.08 -14.96 -13.34
CA ASN A 48 -10.01 -15.64 -12.45
C ASN A 48 -10.54 -14.72 -11.35
N LEU A 49 -9.62 -13.96 -10.70
CA LEU A 49 -9.99 -13.00 -9.66
C LEU A 49 -10.88 -11.87 -10.18
N LYS A 50 -10.69 -11.43 -11.42
CA LYS A 50 -11.55 -10.42 -12.06
C LYS A 50 -12.95 -10.98 -12.32
N ASP A 51 -13.03 -12.20 -12.84
CA ASP A 51 -14.31 -12.86 -13.15
C ASP A 51 -15.12 -13.13 -11.86
N GLU A 52 -14.45 -13.54 -10.79
CA GLU A 52 -15.07 -13.73 -9.47
C GLU A 52 -15.46 -12.42 -8.75
N SER A 53 -14.84 -11.31 -9.10
CA SER A 53 -15.06 -10.02 -8.44
C SER A 53 -16.19 -9.20 -9.06
N GLY A 54 -16.63 -9.56 -10.28
CA GLY A 54 -17.66 -8.84 -11.01
C GLY A 54 -17.23 -7.42 -11.44
N ASP A 55 -18.20 -6.52 -11.58
CA ASP A 55 -17.95 -5.13 -12.02
C ASP A 55 -17.45 -4.26 -10.87
N VAL A 56 -16.14 -4.18 -10.73
CA VAL A 56 -15.44 -3.43 -9.71
C VAL A 56 -14.82 -2.16 -10.28
N SER A 57 -14.77 -1.09 -9.48
CA SER A 57 -14.15 0.15 -9.95
C SER A 57 -12.68 -0.06 -10.37
N PRO A 58 -12.20 0.63 -11.44
CA PRO A 58 -10.83 0.48 -11.93
C PRO A 58 -9.77 0.79 -10.85
N LEU A 59 -10.09 1.64 -9.88
CA LEU A 59 -9.18 1.94 -8.78
C LEU A 59 -9.06 0.75 -7.81
N ILE A 60 -10.17 0.14 -7.44
CA ILE A 60 -10.18 -1.06 -6.58
C ILE A 60 -9.40 -2.18 -7.28
N THR A 61 -9.67 -2.47 -8.55
CA THR A 61 -8.91 -3.46 -9.33
C THR A 61 -7.40 -3.18 -9.32
N LYS A 62 -7.02 -1.92 -9.49
CA LYS A 62 -5.61 -1.52 -9.47
C LYS A 62 -4.97 -1.76 -8.11
N LEU A 63 -5.62 -1.35 -7.02
CA LEU A 63 -5.14 -1.56 -5.66
C LEU A 63 -5.11 -3.05 -5.31
N SER A 64 -6.13 -3.83 -5.68
CA SER A 64 -6.17 -5.27 -5.47
C SER A 64 -4.98 -5.99 -6.12
N ARG A 65 -4.67 -5.66 -7.38
CA ARG A 65 -3.48 -6.19 -8.07
C ARG A 65 -2.17 -5.77 -7.39
N PHE A 66 -2.13 -4.58 -6.85
CA PHE A 66 -0.99 -4.13 -6.06
C PHE A 66 -0.87 -4.93 -4.76
N TYR A 67 -1.97 -5.19 -4.05
CA TYR A 67 -1.95 -6.01 -2.83
C TYR A 67 -1.61 -7.47 -3.07
N PHE A 68 -2.02 -8.04 -4.21
CA PHE A 68 -1.51 -9.34 -4.66
C PHE A 68 0.02 -9.35 -4.72
N ARG A 69 0.62 -8.34 -5.38
CA ARG A 69 2.08 -8.24 -5.50
C ARG A 69 2.76 -7.96 -4.15
N MET A 70 2.13 -7.18 -3.29
CA MET A 70 2.61 -6.92 -1.93
C MET A 70 2.62 -8.18 -1.09
N ALA A 71 1.57 -9.00 -1.14
CA ALA A 71 1.50 -10.29 -0.46
C ALA A 71 2.57 -11.27 -0.99
N ASN A 72 2.72 -11.33 -2.32
CA ASN A 72 3.78 -12.13 -2.95
C ASN A 72 5.20 -11.65 -2.58
N PHE A 73 5.40 -10.35 -2.42
CA PHE A 73 6.69 -9.79 -2.01
C PHE A 73 6.99 -10.03 -0.53
N SER A 74 6.01 -9.77 0.35
CA SER A 74 6.22 -9.87 1.80
C SER A 74 6.26 -11.30 2.31
N GLN A 75 5.55 -12.24 1.65
CA GLN A 75 5.40 -13.64 2.08
C GLN A 75 4.99 -13.76 3.57
N SER A 76 4.23 -12.77 4.05
CA SER A 76 3.87 -12.63 5.46
C SER A 76 2.85 -13.69 5.87
N LYS A 77 3.00 -14.22 7.10
CA LYS A 77 2.04 -15.17 7.66
C LYS A 77 0.67 -14.52 7.89
N PHE A 78 0.64 -13.26 8.33
CA PHE A 78 -0.58 -12.51 8.56
C PHE A 78 -0.57 -11.19 7.77
N TRP A 79 -1.72 -10.89 7.15
CA TRP A 79 -2.04 -9.59 6.59
C TRP A 79 -3.13 -8.97 7.43
N TYR A 80 -2.82 -7.88 8.13
CA TYR A 80 -3.77 -7.13 8.93
C TYR A 80 -4.43 -6.03 8.10
N ASP A 81 -5.76 -5.93 8.17
CA ASP A 81 -6.53 -4.94 7.40
C ASP A 81 -7.49 -4.15 8.29
N TYR A 82 -7.16 -2.88 8.52
CA TYR A 82 -8.02 -1.96 9.27
C TYR A 82 -9.07 -1.35 8.35
N LYS A 83 -10.37 -1.51 8.73
CA LYS A 83 -11.52 -1.04 7.97
C LYS A 83 -11.47 -1.55 6.53
N ALA A 84 -11.45 -2.86 6.39
CA ALA A 84 -11.55 -3.52 5.10
C ALA A 84 -12.82 -3.05 4.38
N CYS A 85 -12.61 -2.31 3.29
CA CYS A 85 -13.73 -1.77 2.52
C CYS A 85 -14.35 -2.80 1.58
N ASN A 86 -13.69 -3.97 1.39
CA ASN A 86 -14.06 -4.87 0.30
C ASN A 86 -13.37 -6.24 0.42
N ASP A 87 -14.15 -7.31 0.36
CA ASP A 87 -13.68 -8.71 0.36
C ASP A 87 -12.75 -9.04 -0.83
N ILE A 88 -12.77 -8.21 -1.86
CA ILE A 88 -11.90 -8.36 -3.03
C ILE A 88 -10.42 -8.27 -2.63
N TYR A 89 -10.06 -7.39 -1.70
CA TYR A 89 -8.67 -7.27 -1.25
C TYR A 89 -8.18 -8.58 -0.63
N GLN A 90 -9.01 -9.23 0.20
CA GLN A 90 -8.70 -10.54 0.77
C GLN A 90 -8.42 -11.59 -0.31
N LYS A 91 -9.28 -11.68 -1.35
CA LYS A 91 -9.10 -12.62 -2.46
C LYS A 91 -7.76 -12.43 -3.16
N TYR A 92 -7.40 -11.17 -3.47
CA TYR A 92 -6.13 -10.87 -4.14
C TYR A 92 -4.91 -11.09 -3.23
N VAL A 93 -4.99 -10.77 -1.95
CA VAL A 93 -3.91 -11.01 -0.98
C VAL A 93 -3.63 -12.51 -0.84
N VAL A 94 -4.67 -13.32 -0.61
CA VAL A 94 -4.54 -14.79 -0.48
C VAL A 94 -4.07 -15.44 -1.78
N ALA A 95 -4.51 -14.94 -2.93
CA ALA A 95 -4.01 -15.42 -4.22
C ALA A 95 -2.53 -15.04 -4.47
N GLY A 96 -2.08 -13.91 -3.93
CA GLY A 96 -0.68 -13.47 -3.99
C GLY A 96 0.26 -14.28 -3.12
N CYS A 97 -0.22 -14.73 -1.95
CA CYS A 97 0.50 -15.62 -1.05
C CYS A 97 -0.49 -16.55 -0.35
N LYS A 98 -0.52 -17.82 -0.75
CA LYS A 98 -1.49 -18.81 -0.25
C LYS A 98 -1.32 -19.13 1.25
N SER A 99 -0.14 -18.90 1.81
CA SER A 99 0.13 -19.11 3.23
C SER A 99 -0.27 -17.91 4.11
N THR A 100 -0.66 -16.79 3.50
CA THR A 100 -1.07 -15.59 4.24
C THR A 100 -2.50 -15.71 4.73
N SER A 101 -2.68 -15.56 6.05
CA SER A 101 -3.99 -15.40 6.68
C SER A 101 -4.38 -13.92 6.67
N PHE A 102 -5.53 -13.60 6.09
CA PHE A 102 -6.07 -12.25 6.08
C PHE A 102 -6.91 -11.99 7.33
N VAL A 103 -6.54 -10.98 8.11
CA VAL A 103 -7.18 -10.64 9.39
C VAL A 103 -7.73 -9.22 9.29
N SER A 104 -9.05 -9.08 9.22
CA SER A 104 -9.70 -7.77 9.31
C SER A 104 -9.89 -7.39 10.77
N PHE A 105 -9.63 -6.13 11.11
CA PHE A 105 -9.81 -5.60 12.45
C PHE A 105 -10.41 -4.19 12.43
N ASP A 106 -11.20 -3.91 13.46
CA ASP A 106 -11.83 -2.60 13.70
C ASP A 106 -11.30 -1.94 14.98
N GLU A 107 -10.84 -2.76 15.93
CA GLU A 107 -10.28 -2.33 17.21
C GLU A 107 -8.79 -2.68 17.31
N ILE A 108 -8.04 -1.86 18.02
CA ILE A 108 -6.56 -1.82 17.98
C ILE A 108 -5.94 -2.89 18.90
N ASP A 109 -6.66 -3.30 19.94
CA ASP A 109 -6.07 -4.00 21.11
C ASP A 109 -5.66 -5.47 20.85
N SER A 110 -5.84 -5.97 19.64
CA SER A 110 -5.57 -7.36 19.27
C SER A 110 -4.29 -7.62 18.51
N ILE A 111 -3.46 -6.60 18.27
CA ILE A 111 -2.25 -6.72 17.44
C ILE A 111 -1.03 -6.30 18.24
N ASP A 112 -0.17 -7.27 18.59
CA ASP A 112 1.10 -7.03 19.30
C ASP A 112 2.29 -6.82 18.37
N THR A 113 2.22 -7.37 17.16
CA THR A 113 3.25 -7.23 16.13
C THR A 113 2.66 -7.49 14.73
N PHE A 114 3.28 -6.95 13.69
CA PHE A 114 2.86 -7.21 12.32
C PHE A 114 4.05 -7.17 11.35
N GLN A 115 3.96 -7.98 10.30
CA GLN A 115 4.86 -7.90 9.14
C GLN A 115 4.26 -7.02 8.05
N ILE A 116 2.97 -7.17 7.77
CA ILE A 116 2.26 -6.30 6.84
C ILE A 116 0.89 -5.91 7.40
N ALA A 117 0.59 -4.62 7.33
CA ALA A 117 -0.72 -4.09 7.66
C ALA A 117 -1.17 -3.10 6.59
N ARG A 118 -2.47 -3.08 6.35
CA ARG A 118 -3.12 -2.05 5.53
C ARG A 118 -4.14 -1.31 6.38
N MET A 119 -4.19 0.01 6.24
CA MET A 119 -5.20 0.84 6.86
C MET A 119 -5.82 1.82 5.89
N SER A 120 -7.07 2.14 6.12
CA SER A 120 -7.78 3.21 5.43
C SER A 120 -7.89 4.45 6.32
N LEU A 121 -7.80 5.65 5.75
CA LEU A 121 -7.90 6.91 6.51
C LEU A 121 -9.37 7.29 6.80
N TYR A 122 -10.11 6.33 7.40
CA TYR A 122 -11.46 6.51 7.94
C TYR A 122 -11.50 6.18 9.43
N GLY A 123 -12.48 6.72 10.15
CA GLY A 123 -12.60 6.50 11.60
C GLY A 123 -11.40 7.03 12.38
N ASP A 124 -10.99 6.30 13.39
CA ASP A 124 -9.90 6.68 14.32
C ASP A 124 -8.50 6.36 13.78
N TYR A 125 -8.29 6.55 12.47
CA TYR A 125 -7.03 6.18 11.79
C TYR A 125 -5.77 6.74 12.45
N GLN A 126 -5.85 7.88 13.16
CA GLN A 126 -4.68 8.45 13.86
C GLN A 126 -4.24 7.56 15.04
N LYS A 127 -5.21 7.05 15.81
CA LYS A 127 -4.94 6.11 16.91
C LYS A 127 -4.36 4.81 16.36
N VAL A 128 -4.99 4.29 15.31
CA VAL A 128 -4.54 3.06 14.62
C VAL A 128 -3.11 3.20 14.10
N TYR A 129 -2.81 4.29 13.41
CA TYR A 129 -1.44 4.56 12.94
C TYR A 129 -0.44 4.61 14.10
N ASN A 130 -0.77 5.35 15.18
CA ASN A 130 0.13 5.50 16.32
C ASN A 130 0.40 4.14 16.99
N HIS A 131 -0.61 3.31 17.15
CA HIS A 131 -0.45 1.96 17.68
C HIS A 131 0.43 1.11 16.75
N LEU A 132 0.07 0.98 15.46
CA LEU A 132 0.84 0.20 14.50
C LEU A 132 2.31 0.69 14.44
N ALA A 133 2.54 2.00 14.43
CA ALA A 133 3.89 2.55 14.42
C ALA A 133 4.66 2.33 15.74
N SER A 134 3.98 2.09 16.86
CA SER A 134 4.64 1.78 18.15
C SER A 134 5.05 0.32 18.27
N ILE A 135 4.34 -0.60 17.62
CA ILE A 135 4.63 -2.05 17.63
C ILE A 135 5.40 -2.52 16.39
N ALA A 136 5.67 -1.60 15.45
CA ALA A 136 6.42 -1.91 14.24
C ALA A 136 7.88 -2.26 14.54
N ASN A 137 8.42 -3.20 13.78
CA ASN A 137 9.82 -3.59 13.79
C ASN A 137 10.45 -3.43 12.39
N ASN A 138 11.69 -3.83 12.21
CA ASN A 138 12.43 -3.67 10.95
C ASN A 138 11.80 -4.42 9.76
N ASP A 139 11.03 -5.48 10.02
CA ASP A 139 10.33 -6.26 8.98
C ASP A 139 8.92 -5.74 8.70
N SER A 140 8.46 -4.75 9.49
CA SER A 140 7.10 -4.23 9.38
C SER A 140 6.93 -3.32 8.19
N LEU A 141 5.79 -3.49 7.49
CA LEU A 141 5.37 -2.71 6.35
C LEU A 141 3.92 -2.27 6.52
N LEU A 142 3.65 -0.98 6.33
CA LEU A 142 2.31 -0.42 6.45
C LEU A 142 1.86 0.22 5.13
N ILE A 143 0.68 -0.15 4.66
CA ILE A 143 0.01 0.47 3.53
C ILE A 143 -1.09 1.39 4.06
N ILE A 144 -1.06 2.65 3.65
CA ILE A 144 -2.06 3.65 4.06
C ILE A 144 -2.82 4.11 2.83
N GLU A 145 -4.09 3.76 2.71
CA GLU A 145 -4.95 4.21 1.61
C GLU A 145 -5.48 5.64 1.81
N ASN A 146 -5.90 6.24 0.71
CA ASN A 146 -6.59 7.53 0.70
C ASN A 146 -5.74 8.73 1.17
N ILE A 147 -4.41 8.65 1.05
CA ILE A 147 -3.46 9.68 1.48
C ILE A 147 -3.63 11.04 0.79
N LYS A 148 -4.35 11.09 -0.34
CA LYS A 148 -4.65 12.31 -1.12
C LYS A 148 -6.15 12.59 -1.25
N ARG A 149 -7.00 11.99 -0.43
CA ARG A 149 -8.46 12.16 -0.51
C ARG A 149 -8.86 13.63 -0.32
N ASP A 150 -8.35 14.27 0.72
CA ASP A 150 -8.67 15.65 1.11
C ASP A 150 -7.45 16.37 1.73
N LYS A 151 -7.65 17.59 2.24
CA LYS A 151 -6.58 18.39 2.88
C LYS A 151 -6.09 17.75 4.18
N ILE A 152 -6.97 17.11 4.95
CA ILE A 152 -6.68 16.51 6.25
C ILE A 152 -5.80 15.26 6.03
N THR A 153 -6.20 14.37 5.13
CA THR A 153 -5.44 13.16 4.82
C THR A 153 -4.08 13.46 4.21
N ARG A 154 -3.97 14.54 3.40
CA ARG A 154 -2.67 15.01 2.89
C ARG A 154 -1.76 15.54 4.00
N LYS A 155 -2.33 16.26 4.99
CA LYS A 155 -1.58 16.74 6.15
C LYS A 155 -1.10 15.57 6.99
N PHE A 156 -1.97 14.59 7.23
CA PHE A 156 -1.64 13.38 7.97
C PHE A 156 -0.52 12.59 7.26
N TRP A 157 -0.62 12.37 5.96
CA TRP A 157 0.46 11.70 5.21
C TRP A 157 1.81 12.41 5.36
N LYS A 158 1.82 13.75 5.34
CA LYS A 158 3.05 14.52 5.59
C LYS A 158 3.59 14.31 7.01
N GLN A 159 2.72 14.10 8.00
CA GLN A 159 3.14 13.76 9.36
C GLN A 159 3.76 12.37 9.42
N VAL A 160 3.14 11.38 8.78
CA VAL A 160 3.68 10.01 8.65
C VAL A 160 5.07 10.02 8.02
N VAL A 161 5.26 10.75 6.92
CA VAL A 161 6.57 10.89 6.25
C VAL A 161 7.64 11.50 7.17
N LYS A 162 7.26 12.42 8.07
CA LYS A 162 8.18 13.08 9.00
C LYS A 162 8.38 12.32 10.31
N ASP A 163 7.55 11.32 10.60
CA ASP A 163 7.63 10.55 11.84
C ASP A 163 8.99 9.85 11.95
N ASN A 164 9.64 9.96 13.10
CA ASN A 164 10.97 9.38 13.33
C ASN A 164 10.99 7.85 13.30
N ARG A 165 9.84 7.21 13.48
CA ARG A 165 9.66 5.75 13.40
C ARG A 165 9.62 5.23 11.96
N THR A 166 9.40 6.10 10.96
CA THR A 166 9.33 5.71 9.55
C THR A 166 10.63 6.00 8.83
N PHE A 167 11.12 5.07 8.03
CA PHE A 167 12.40 5.22 7.33
C PHE A 167 12.24 5.38 5.83
N VAL A 168 11.63 4.43 5.15
CA VAL A 168 11.39 4.56 3.70
C VAL A 168 9.91 4.67 3.43
N THR A 169 9.51 5.73 2.72
CA THR A 169 8.11 5.94 2.34
C THR A 169 7.95 6.11 0.84
N TYR A 170 6.86 5.57 0.30
CA TYR A 170 6.48 5.72 -1.10
C TYR A 170 5.10 6.34 -1.21
N ASP A 171 5.02 7.52 -1.84
CA ASP A 171 3.76 8.18 -2.19
C ASP A 171 3.29 7.70 -3.57
N LEU A 172 2.36 6.77 -3.60
CA LEU A 172 1.76 6.20 -4.81
C LEU A 172 0.49 6.95 -5.24
N TYR A 173 0.19 8.10 -4.66
CA TYR A 173 -0.99 8.92 -4.81
C TYR A 173 -2.25 8.35 -4.15
N TYR A 174 -2.70 7.16 -4.54
CA TYR A 174 -3.90 6.51 -3.99
C TYR A 174 -3.65 5.87 -2.63
N CYS A 175 -2.44 5.40 -2.43
CA CYS A 175 -1.95 4.90 -1.14
C CYS A 175 -0.50 5.34 -0.92
N GLY A 176 -0.07 5.27 0.34
CA GLY A 176 1.31 5.35 0.75
C GLY A 176 1.80 4.00 1.24
N VAL A 177 3.09 3.71 1.07
CA VAL A 177 3.74 2.56 1.67
C VAL A 177 4.82 3.03 2.61
N VAL A 178 4.89 2.46 3.79
CA VAL A 178 5.82 2.82 4.86
C VAL A 178 6.62 1.59 5.29
N PHE A 179 7.93 1.70 5.31
CA PHE A 179 8.86 0.72 5.88
C PHE A 179 9.44 1.27 7.17
N PHE A 180 9.48 0.44 8.20
CA PHE A 180 9.99 0.76 9.54
C PHE A 180 11.43 0.29 9.78
N ASP A 181 12.12 -0.19 8.75
CA ASP A 181 13.48 -0.73 8.84
C ASP A 181 14.50 0.37 9.21
N SER A 182 14.91 0.39 10.47
CA SER A 182 15.85 1.36 11.03
C SER A 182 17.27 1.24 10.47
N ASN A 183 17.61 0.16 9.78
CA ASN A 183 18.89 0.00 9.09
C ASN A 183 18.96 0.81 7.79
N LYS A 184 17.85 1.39 7.34
CA LYS A 184 17.78 2.19 6.13
C LYS A 184 17.81 3.69 6.44
N CYS A 185 18.49 4.44 5.56
CA CYS A 185 18.41 5.90 5.60
C CYS A 185 16.97 6.38 5.35
N LYS A 186 16.59 7.45 6.02
CA LYS A 186 15.28 8.07 5.83
C LYS A 186 15.15 8.62 4.42
N CYS A 187 14.27 8.03 3.63
CA CYS A 187 14.04 8.39 2.23
C CYS A 187 12.54 8.43 1.90
N ASN A 188 12.15 9.42 1.11
CA ASN A 188 10.77 9.60 0.69
C ASN A 188 10.71 9.62 -0.84
N TYR A 189 10.00 8.67 -1.41
CA TYR A 189 9.86 8.54 -2.84
C TYR A 189 8.44 8.92 -3.28
N MET A 190 8.34 9.82 -4.25
CA MET A 190 7.09 10.06 -4.96
C MET A 190 7.11 9.19 -6.22
N VAL A 191 6.05 8.46 -6.48
CA VAL A 191 6.00 7.48 -7.57
C VAL A 191 4.79 7.72 -8.45
N ASN A 192 4.98 7.58 -9.73
CA ASN A 192 3.88 7.55 -10.69
C ASN A 192 3.34 6.11 -10.77
N PHE A 193 2.23 5.88 -10.09
CA PHE A 193 1.62 4.56 -9.92
C PHE A 193 0.33 4.43 -10.73
#